data_f205163ba8bdf38dea4ece65c1c3d205
#
_entry.id   f205163ba8bdf38dea4ece65c1c3d205
#
_cell.length_a   1.000
_cell.length_b   1.000
_cell.length_c   1.000
_cell.angle_alpha   90.00
_cell.angle_beta   90.00
_cell.angle_gamma   90.00
#
_symmetry.space_group_name_H-M   'P 1'
#
loop_
_entity.id
_entity.type
_entity.pdbx_description
1 polymer ?
#
loop_
_entity_poly.entity_id
_entity_poly.type
_entity_poly.pdbx_seq_one_letter_code
_entity_poly.pdbx_strand_id
1 'polypeptide(L)'
;ALAIAIGTSHGAYKFPAGTEIKLALDIVNEVHSRCPEISLVMHGSSSVPAHMVEEVNKYGGKVPNAVGVPTDMIQDAIGRGMRKINIDTDGRLAITAAIRKVFVEKPAAFDPRQYLGPARNAVRTWIIEEMKAFGTAGHAGDYKAVTLDDMKKLYSGGGETC
;
A
#
# COMPACT_ATOMS: atom_id res chain seq x y z
N ALA A 1 4.77 16.54 6.50
CA ALA A 1 5.23 15.23 6.02
C ALA A 1 6.21 15.39 4.86
N LEU A 2 7.20 14.51 4.75
CA LEU A 2 8.23 14.55 3.72
C LEU A 2 8.33 13.18 3.04
N ALA A 3 8.15 13.13 1.73
CA ALA A 3 8.43 11.95 0.92
C ALA A 3 9.90 11.96 0.50
N ILE A 4 10.63 10.91 0.87
CA ILE A 4 12.05 10.77 0.55
C ILE A 4 12.29 9.63 -0.43
N ALA A 5 13.28 9.77 -1.30
CA ALA A 5 13.70 8.73 -2.23
C ALA A 5 14.69 7.79 -1.51
N ILE A 6 14.31 6.53 -1.37
CA ILE A 6 15.12 5.50 -0.71
C ILE A 6 15.36 4.26 -1.58
N GLY A 7 15.23 4.40 -2.90
CA GLY A 7 15.45 3.28 -3.84
C GLY A 7 14.19 2.54 -4.28
N THR A 8 13.00 3.04 -3.94
CA THR A 8 11.73 2.48 -4.43
C THR A 8 11.40 2.96 -5.83
N SER A 9 10.55 2.22 -6.56
CA SER A 9 10.06 2.57 -7.89
C SER A 9 8.54 2.50 -7.95
N HIS A 10 7.94 3.38 -8.77
CA HIS A 10 6.50 3.36 -9.04
C HIS A 10 6.15 2.45 -10.22
N GLY A 11 4.89 2.01 -10.27
CA GLY A 11 4.32 1.24 -11.37
C GLY A 11 4.16 -0.25 -11.05
N ALA A 12 3.45 -0.95 -11.96
CA ALA A 12 3.15 -2.38 -11.83
C ALA A 12 4.35 -3.29 -12.14
N TYR A 13 5.33 -2.77 -12.87
CA TYR A 13 6.54 -3.48 -13.31
C TYR A 13 7.76 -2.87 -12.66
N LYS A 14 7.81 -2.92 -11.34
CA LYS A 14 8.81 -2.20 -10.55
C LYS A 14 10.22 -2.65 -10.85
N PHE A 15 10.50 -3.92 -10.61
CA PHE A 15 11.81 -4.50 -10.84
C PHE A 15 11.65 -5.86 -11.56
N PRO A 16 12.53 -6.22 -12.51
CA PRO A 16 12.53 -7.54 -13.10
C PRO A 16 12.66 -8.64 -12.04
N ALA A 17 12.09 -9.81 -12.32
CA ALA A 17 12.25 -10.97 -11.45
C ALA A 17 13.75 -11.28 -11.22
N GLY A 18 14.11 -11.58 -9.97
CA GLY A 18 15.50 -11.85 -9.59
C GLY A 18 16.33 -10.61 -9.27
N THR A 19 15.76 -9.39 -9.37
CA THR A 19 16.46 -8.18 -8.92
C THR A 19 16.58 -8.18 -7.40
N GLU A 20 17.79 -7.97 -6.89
CA GLU A 20 18.01 -7.71 -5.46
C GLU A 20 17.54 -6.29 -5.13
N ILE A 21 16.52 -6.18 -4.27
CA ILE A 21 15.99 -4.89 -3.84
C ILE A 21 16.86 -4.36 -2.70
N LYS A 22 17.32 -3.12 -2.84
CA LYS A 22 18.09 -2.42 -1.80
C LYS A 22 17.43 -1.09 -1.48
N LEU A 23 17.05 -0.92 -0.22
CA LEU A 23 16.55 0.35 0.28
C LEU A 23 17.66 1.09 1.02
N ALA A 24 17.76 2.40 0.80
CA ALA A 24 18.68 3.26 1.50
C ALA A 24 18.15 3.62 2.90
N LEU A 25 18.06 2.61 3.78
CA LEU A 25 17.49 2.74 5.12
C LEU A 25 18.31 3.64 6.05
N ASP A 26 19.60 3.80 5.77
CA ASP A 26 20.46 4.74 6.51
C ASP A 26 20.02 6.18 6.29
N ILE A 27 19.52 6.51 5.09
CA ILE A 27 18.93 7.83 4.82
C ILE A 27 17.68 8.05 5.68
N VAL A 28 16.85 7.02 5.89
CA VAL A 28 15.68 7.11 6.78
C VAL A 28 16.12 7.45 8.20
N ASN A 29 17.12 6.74 8.75
CA ASN A 29 17.67 7.00 10.07
C ASN A 29 18.21 8.43 10.18
N GLU A 30 18.99 8.87 9.20
CA GLU A 30 19.63 10.20 9.21
C GLU A 30 18.58 11.32 9.16
N VAL A 31 17.59 11.22 8.28
CA VAL A 31 16.53 12.23 8.17
C VAL A 31 15.68 12.24 9.44
N HIS A 32 15.30 11.05 9.95
CA HIS A 32 14.49 10.97 11.17
C HIS A 32 15.24 11.52 12.40
N SER A 33 16.55 11.28 12.50
CA SER A 33 17.34 11.81 13.61
C SER A 33 17.50 13.33 13.59
N ARG A 34 17.60 13.92 12.38
CA ARG A 34 17.72 15.39 12.23
C ARG A 34 16.37 16.12 12.32
N CYS A 35 15.29 15.46 11.91
CA CYS A 35 13.95 16.05 11.82
C CYS A 35 12.90 15.12 12.41
N PRO A 36 12.93 14.84 13.73
CA PRO A 36 12.08 13.83 14.36
C PRO A 36 10.58 14.17 14.30
N GLU A 37 10.23 15.46 14.21
CA GLU A 37 8.83 15.89 14.10
C GLU A 37 8.24 15.67 12.70
N ILE A 38 9.05 15.43 11.67
CA ILE A 38 8.57 15.29 10.32
C ILE A 38 8.17 13.83 10.06
N SER A 39 6.89 13.62 9.74
CA SER A 39 6.42 12.31 9.29
C SER A 39 7.01 11.96 7.92
N LEU A 40 7.77 10.87 7.83
CA LEU A 40 8.38 10.39 6.60
C LEU A 40 7.39 9.51 5.82
N VAL A 41 7.40 9.67 4.49
CA VAL A 41 6.50 8.98 3.56
C VAL A 41 7.31 8.14 2.57
N MET A 42 6.96 6.89 2.43
CA MET A 42 7.53 5.95 1.46
C MET A 42 6.55 5.75 0.31
N HIS A 43 6.95 6.11 -0.90
CA HIS A 43 6.22 5.85 -2.13
C HIS A 43 6.74 4.61 -2.86
N GLY A 44 5.95 4.09 -3.79
CA GLY A 44 6.35 2.95 -4.61
C GLY A 44 6.59 1.66 -3.83
N SER A 45 5.88 1.45 -2.72
CA SER A 45 6.15 0.40 -1.74
C SER A 45 5.37 -0.90 -1.93
N SER A 46 4.55 -1.04 -2.99
CA SER A 46 3.85 -2.31 -3.23
C SER A 46 4.83 -3.47 -3.34
N SER A 47 4.47 -4.61 -2.75
CA SER A 47 5.33 -5.79 -2.70
C SER A 47 5.23 -6.68 -3.93
N VAL A 48 4.15 -6.53 -4.71
CA VAL A 48 3.87 -7.33 -5.92
C VAL A 48 4.02 -8.83 -5.64
N PRO A 49 3.19 -9.41 -4.74
CA PRO A 49 3.34 -10.81 -4.35
C PRO A 49 3.18 -11.75 -5.54
N ALA A 50 4.12 -12.68 -5.72
CA ALA A 50 4.13 -13.59 -6.86
C ALA A 50 2.81 -14.37 -7.02
N HIS A 51 2.23 -14.83 -5.91
CA HIS A 51 0.95 -15.57 -5.94
C HIS A 51 -0.20 -14.73 -6.50
N MET A 52 -0.22 -13.40 -6.30
CA MET A 52 -1.25 -12.53 -6.88
C MET A 52 -1.06 -12.36 -8.38
N VAL A 53 0.16 -12.26 -8.86
CA VAL A 53 0.49 -12.22 -10.30
C VAL A 53 0.08 -13.54 -10.95
N GLU A 54 0.43 -14.67 -10.33
CA GLU A 54 0.05 -16.01 -10.78
C GLU A 54 -1.46 -16.17 -10.85
N GLU A 55 -2.21 -15.70 -9.86
CA GLU A 55 -3.66 -15.79 -9.85
C GLU A 55 -4.30 -14.96 -10.98
N VAL A 56 -3.82 -13.74 -11.23
CA VAL A 56 -4.24 -12.94 -12.40
C VAL A 56 -4.00 -13.71 -13.70
N ASN A 57 -2.81 -14.30 -13.86
CA ASN A 57 -2.40 -15.00 -15.06
C ASN A 57 -3.17 -16.32 -15.25
N LYS A 58 -3.45 -17.04 -14.16
CA LYS A 58 -4.28 -18.25 -14.16
C LYS A 58 -5.66 -18.02 -14.79
N TYR A 59 -6.23 -16.85 -14.59
CA TYR A 59 -7.53 -16.47 -15.13
C TYR A 59 -7.44 -15.59 -16.40
N GLY A 60 -6.44 -15.86 -17.24
CA GLY A 60 -6.29 -15.25 -18.57
C GLY A 60 -5.61 -13.88 -18.58
N GLY A 61 -4.97 -13.49 -17.50
CA GLY A 61 -4.07 -12.34 -17.48
C GLY A 61 -2.75 -12.62 -18.19
N LYS A 62 -1.99 -11.54 -18.44
CA LYS A 62 -0.63 -11.58 -18.98
C LYS A 62 0.25 -10.57 -18.24
N VAL A 63 0.18 -10.57 -16.92
CA VAL A 63 1.01 -9.69 -16.10
C VAL A 63 2.41 -10.31 -16.06
N PRO A 64 3.46 -9.58 -16.48
CA PRO A 64 4.82 -10.09 -16.41
C PRO A 64 5.28 -10.27 -14.96
N ASN A 65 6.19 -11.19 -14.76
CA ASN A 65 6.80 -11.40 -13.45
C ASN A 65 7.62 -10.16 -13.09
N ALA A 66 7.22 -9.52 -12.01
CA ALA A 66 7.90 -8.38 -11.43
C ALA A 66 7.97 -8.59 -9.91
N VAL A 67 8.90 -7.93 -9.28
CA VAL A 67 9.03 -7.91 -7.82
C VAL A 67 8.90 -6.47 -7.32
N GLY A 68 8.27 -6.32 -6.19
CA GLY A 68 8.19 -5.05 -5.48
C GLY A 68 9.07 -5.07 -4.23
N VAL A 69 8.78 -4.20 -3.29
CA VAL A 69 9.53 -4.10 -2.04
C VAL A 69 9.08 -5.21 -1.09
N PRO A 70 9.98 -6.08 -0.61
CA PRO A 70 9.62 -7.09 0.39
C PRO A 70 9.01 -6.49 1.66
N THR A 71 8.01 -7.17 2.21
CA THR A 71 7.27 -6.68 3.40
C THR A 71 8.18 -6.49 4.61
N ASP A 72 9.18 -7.35 4.82
CA ASP A 72 10.16 -7.24 5.89
C ASP A 72 11.02 -5.96 5.78
N MET A 73 11.39 -5.57 4.55
CA MET A 73 12.09 -4.29 4.33
C MET A 73 11.19 -3.08 4.63
N ILE A 74 9.90 -3.18 4.35
CA ILE A 74 8.93 -2.14 4.71
C ILE A 74 8.82 -2.05 6.24
N GLN A 75 8.74 -3.18 6.92
CA GLN A 75 8.73 -3.24 8.38
C GLN A 75 10.00 -2.64 9.00
N ASP A 76 11.18 -2.90 8.43
CA ASP A 76 12.43 -2.28 8.85
C ASP A 76 12.40 -0.76 8.64
N ALA A 77 11.90 -0.28 7.49
CA ALA A 77 11.72 1.15 7.23
C ALA A 77 10.75 1.82 8.25
N ILE A 78 9.66 1.13 8.62
CA ILE A 78 8.73 1.60 9.66
C ILE A 78 9.45 1.72 11.01
N GLY A 79 10.23 0.70 11.39
CA GLY A 79 11.04 0.71 12.61
C GLY A 79 12.03 1.86 12.68
N ARG A 80 12.50 2.35 11.52
CA ARG A 80 13.45 3.46 11.39
C ARG A 80 12.82 4.85 11.28
N GLY A 81 11.50 4.96 11.28
CA GLY A 81 10.83 6.27 11.30
C GLY A 81 9.92 6.55 10.10
N MET A 82 9.75 5.63 9.15
CA MET A 82 8.68 5.77 8.16
C MET A 82 7.32 5.72 8.85
N ARG A 83 6.44 6.68 8.53
CA ARG A 83 5.11 6.82 9.13
C ARG A 83 3.96 6.62 8.16
N LYS A 84 4.21 6.77 6.86
CA LYS A 84 3.22 6.54 5.82
C LYS A 84 3.81 5.69 4.69
N ILE A 85 3.12 4.61 4.37
CA ILE A 85 3.51 3.69 3.31
C ILE A 85 2.45 3.73 2.21
N ASN A 86 2.83 4.08 0.97
CA ASN A 86 1.93 4.12 -0.16
C ASN A 86 2.03 2.83 -0.96
N ILE A 87 0.95 2.05 -0.93
CA ILE A 87 0.78 0.79 -1.68
C ILE A 87 -0.47 0.89 -2.57
N ASP A 88 -0.41 0.38 -3.79
CA ASP A 88 -1.53 0.40 -4.73
C ASP A 88 -1.57 -0.85 -5.63
N THR A 89 -0.43 -1.22 -6.23
CA THR A 89 -0.36 -2.31 -7.22
C THR A 89 -0.94 -3.62 -6.68
N ASP A 90 -0.67 -3.96 -5.43
CA ASP A 90 -1.11 -5.21 -4.81
C ASP A 90 -2.64 -5.27 -4.70
N GLY A 91 -3.28 -4.14 -4.34
CA GLY A 91 -4.73 -4.02 -4.36
C GLY A 91 -5.33 -4.15 -5.76
N ARG A 92 -4.66 -3.60 -6.78
CA ARG A 92 -5.08 -3.76 -8.19
C ARG A 92 -4.97 -5.20 -8.64
N LEU A 93 -3.92 -5.91 -8.25
CA LEU A 93 -3.76 -7.35 -8.54
C LEU A 93 -4.89 -8.16 -7.89
N ALA A 94 -5.19 -7.93 -6.62
CA ALA A 94 -6.26 -8.60 -5.89
C ALA A 94 -7.63 -8.38 -6.56
N ILE A 95 -7.98 -7.14 -6.92
CA ILE A 95 -9.22 -6.82 -7.64
C ILE A 95 -9.27 -7.55 -8.98
N THR A 96 -8.20 -7.43 -9.77
CA THR A 96 -8.14 -7.97 -11.13
C THR A 96 -8.25 -9.48 -11.14
N ALA A 97 -7.55 -10.17 -10.24
CA ALA A 97 -7.63 -11.63 -10.10
C ALA A 97 -9.06 -12.07 -9.78
N ALA A 98 -9.70 -11.45 -8.79
CA ALA A 98 -11.05 -11.79 -8.37
C ALA A 98 -12.09 -11.59 -9.49
N ILE A 99 -12.02 -10.48 -10.23
CA ILE A 99 -12.92 -10.21 -11.35
C ILE A 99 -12.70 -11.22 -12.49
N ARG A 100 -11.44 -11.46 -12.88
CA ARG A 100 -11.12 -12.44 -13.92
C ARG A 100 -11.58 -13.84 -13.56
N LYS A 101 -11.39 -14.24 -12.30
CA LYS A 101 -11.88 -15.52 -11.78
C LYS A 101 -13.37 -15.66 -12.00
N VAL A 102 -14.17 -14.66 -11.65
CA VAL A 102 -15.63 -14.70 -11.85
C VAL A 102 -15.97 -14.87 -13.32
N PHE A 103 -15.34 -14.14 -14.24
CA PHE A 103 -15.63 -14.22 -15.65
C PHE A 103 -15.23 -15.55 -16.29
N VAL A 104 -14.19 -16.22 -15.77
CA VAL A 104 -13.80 -17.57 -16.22
C VAL A 104 -14.73 -18.64 -15.64
N GLU A 105 -15.02 -18.58 -14.33
CA GLU A 105 -15.83 -19.60 -13.67
C GLU A 105 -17.34 -19.43 -13.91
N LYS A 106 -17.78 -18.21 -14.21
CA LYS A 106 -19.18 -17.86 -14.46
C LYS A 106 -19.30 -16.97 -15.71
N PRO A 107 -19.11 -17.51 -16.91
CA PRO A 107 -19.07 -16.71 -18.15
C PRO A 107 -20.34 -15.89 -18.43
N ALA A 108 -21.49 -16.30 -17.86
CA ALA A 108 -22.74 -15.56 -17.97
C ALA A 108 -22.90 -14.40 -16.95
N ALA A 109 -21.92 -14.18 -16.09
CA ALA A 109 -21.97 -13.10 -15.13
C ALA A 109 -21.81 -11.75 -15.82
N PHE A 110 -22.85 -10.91 -15.81
CA PHE A 110 -22.83 -9.58 -16.42
C PHE A 110 -23.21 -8.46 -15.43
N ASP A 111 -23.87 -8.80 -14.32
CA ASP A 111 -24.22 -7.82 -13.28
C ASP A 111 -22.98 -7.45 -12.44
N PRO A 112 -22.63 -6.16 -12.34
CA PRO A 112 -21.47 -5.72 -11.56
C PRO A 112 -21.43 -6.24 -10.13
N ARG A 113 -22.57 -6.47 -9.49
CA ARG A 113 -22.63 -7.04 -8.13
C ARG A 113 -22.05 -8.44 -8.04
N GLN A 114 -22.09 -9.21 -9.14
CA GLN A 114 -21.58 -10.56 -9.19
C GLN A 114 -20.04 -10.63 -9.19
N TYR A 115 -19.35 -9.64 -9.75
CA TYR A 115 -17.89 -9.62 -9.84
C TYR A 115 -17.23 -8.55 -8.94
N LEU A 116 -17.90 -7.43 -8.65
CA LEU A 116 -17.36 -6.42 -7.73
C LEU A 116 -17.47 -6.83 -6.26
N GLY A 117 -18.47 -7.65 -5.90
CA GLY A 117 -18.58 -8.24 -4.56
C GLY A 117 -17.35 -9.07 -4.18
N PRO A 118 -17.02 -10.10 -4.97
CA PRO A 118 -15.77 -10.87 -4.80
C PRO A 118 -14.51 -9.99 -4.83
N ALA A 119 -14.43 -9.00 -5.73
CA ALA A 119 -13.30 -8.08 -5.81
C ALA A 119 -13.11 -7.29 -4.52
N ARG A 120 -14.18 -6.72 -3.95
CA ARG A 120 -14.15 -6.02 -2.67
C ARG A 120 -13.68 -6.93 -1.54
N ASN A 121 -14.13 -8.18 -1.51
CA ASN A 121 -13.72 -9.14 -0.49
C ASN A 121 -12.22 -9.49 -0.61
N ALA A 122 -11.70 -9.64 -1.83
CA ALA A 122 -10.28 -9.88 -2.06
C ALA A 122 -9.42 -8.71 -1.55
N VAL A 123 -9.80 -7.47 -1.86
CA VAL A 123 -9.12 -6.28 -1.34
C VAL A 123 -9.21 -6.21 0.18
N ARG A 124 -10.38 -6.49 0.76
CA ARG A 124 -10.55 -6.50 2.22
C ARG A 124 -9.60 -7.48 2.89
N THR A 125 -9.46 -8.69 2.35
CA THR A 125 -8.55 -9.70 2.89
C THR A 125 -7.11 -9.22 2.83
N TRP A 126 -6.67 -8.74 1.66
CA TRP A 126 -5.33 -8.20 1.48
C TRP A 126 -5.04 -7.03 2.42
N ILE A 127 -5.93 -6.02 2.53
CA ILE A 127 -5.73 -4.87 3.41
C ILE A 127 -5.62 -5.28 4.89
N ILE A 128 -6.37 -6.30 5.34
CA ILE A 128 -6.26 -6.80 6.70
C ILE A 128 -4.85 -7.35 6.97
N GLU A 129 -4.26 -8.04 6.01
CA GLU A 129 -2.91 -8.58 6.11
C GLU A 129 -1.86 -7.45 6.15
N GLU A 130 -1.99 -6.47 5.26
CA GLU A 130 -1.12 -5.29 5.25
C GLU A 130 -1.22 -4.47 6.55
N MET A 131 -2.43 -4.24 7.05
CA MET A 131 -2.61 -3.53 8.33
C MET A 131 -1.94 -4.25 9.49
N LYS A 132 -1.96 -5.58 9.51
CA LYS A 132 -1.23 -6.38 10.51
C LYS A 132 0.27 -6.25 10.32
N ALA A 133 0.75 -6.39 9.08
CA ALA A 133 2.17 -6.32 8.75
C ALA A 133 2.78 -4.95 9.09
N PHE A 134 2.03 -3.86 8.88
CA PHE A 134 2.51 -2.50 9.13
C PHE A 134 2.21 -1.99 10.55
N GLY A 135 1.60 -2.81 11.40
CA GLY A 135 1.32 -2.45 12.80
C GLY A 135 0.18 -1.46 12.97
N THR A 136 -0.71 -1.31 11.97
CA THR A 136 -1.87 -0.39 12.03
C THR A 136 -3.17 -1.08 12.45
N ALA A 137 -3.17 -2.41 12.57
CA ALA A 137 -4.34 -3.16 13.02
C ALA A 137 -4.65 -2.88 14.49
N GLY A 138 -5.95 -2.72 14.79
CA GLY A 138 -6.40 -2.49 16.18
C GLY A 138 -6.45 -1.01 16.59
N HIS A 139 -5.94 -0.09 15.79
CA HIS A 139 -5.81 1.33 16.12
C HIS A 139 -6.96 2.23 15.62
N ALA A 140 -8.02 1.67 15.03
CA ALA A 140 -9.14 2.47 14.52
C ALA A 140 -9.85 3.29 15.62
N GLY A 141 -9.86 2.80 16.86
CA GLY A 141 -10.46 3.49 18.01
C GLY A 141 -9.62 4.62 18.60
N ASP A 142 -8.35 4.75 18.20
CA ASP A 142 -7.44 5.79 18.71
C ASP A 142 -7.74 7.17 18.10
N TYR A 143 -8.52 7.21 17.03
CA TYR A 143 -8.85 8.42 16.30
C TYR A 143 -10.29 8.87 16.60
N LYS A 144 -10.45 10.15 16.90
CA LYS A 144 -11.75 10.79 17.04
C LYS A 144 -12.06 11.60 15.79
N ALA A 145 -13.33 11.58 15.38
CA ALA A 145 -13.78 12.45 14.29
C ALA A 145 -13.59 13.92 14.68
N VAL A 146 -12.97 14.68 13.81
CA VAL A 146 -12.81 16.14 13.95
C VAL A 146 -14.00 16.79 13.29
N THR A 147 -14.71 17.69 14.02
CA THR A 147 -15.88 18.39 13.50
C THR A 147 -15.44 19.56 12.59
N LEU A 148 -16.37 20.02 11.74
CA LEU A 148 -16.12 21.19 10.90
C LEU A 148 -15.81 22.44 11.76
N ASP A 149 -16.45 22.58 12.91
CA ASP A 149 -16.23 23.73 13.79
C ASP A 149 -14.88 23.66 14.51
N ASP A 150 -14.38 22.46 14.84
CA ASP A 150 -13.02 22.30 15.34
C ASP A 150 -11.99 22.69 14.28
N MET A 151 -12.20 22.30 13.03
CA MET A 151 -11.30 22.68 11.92
C MET A 151 -11.37 24.18 11.63
N LYS A 152 -12.55 24.82 11.68
CA LYS A 152 -12.66 26.27 11.55
C LYS A 152 -11.89 27.01 12.65
N LYS A 153 -11.99 26.56 13.91
CA LYS A 153 -11.21 27.12 15.02
C LYS A 153 -9.71 26.99 14.79
N LEU A 154 -9.26 25.80 14.35
CA LEU A 154 -7.86 25.54 14.06
C LEU A 154 -7.31 26.50 13.00
N TYR A 155 -8.03 26.69 11.89
CA TYR A 155 -7.58 27.56 10.80
C TYR A 155 -7.80 29.05 11.07
N SER A 156 -8.79 29.46 11.86
CA SER A 156 -9.02 30.87 12.22
C SER A 156 -8.10 31.36 13.32
N GLY A 157 -7.54 30.48 14.12
CA GLY A 157 -6.63 30.79 15.22
C GLY A 157 -5.19 31.09 14.82
N GLY A 158 -4.88 31.27 13.53
CA GLY A 158 -3.53 31.56 13.05
C GLY A 158 -2.55 30.47 13.48
N GLY A 159 -2.85 29.22 13.15
CA GLY A 159 -1.96 28.11 13.48
C GLY A 159 -0.55 28.43 13.01
N GLU A 160 0.38 28.46 13.93
CA GLU A 160 1.80 28.48 13.59
C GLU A 160 2.07 27.30 12.66
N THR A 161 2.37 27.64 11.42
CA THR A 161 2.83 26.66 10.44
C THR A 161 4.19 26.19 10.88
N CYS A 162 4.28 24.92 11.30
CA CYS A 162 5.57 24.25 11.42
C CYS A 162 6.33 24.26 10.11
#